data_741a9ee8e32c17f05cf0686d3387430c
#
_entry.id   741a9ee8e32c17f05cf0686d3387430c
#
_cell.length_a   1.000
_cell.length_b   1.000
_cell.length_c   1.000
_cell.angle_alpha   90.00
_cell.angle_beta   90.00
_cell.angle_gamma   90.00
#
_symmetry.space_group_name_H-M   'P 1'
#
loop_
_entity.id
_entity.type
_entity.pdbx_description
1 polymer ?
#
loop_
_entity_poly.entity_id
_entity_poly.type
_entity_poly.pdbx_seq_one_letter_code
_entity_poly.pdbx_strand_id
1 'polypeptide(L)'
;MYRIYRYILFLWIQLRRSNERSSYHISLYHIWNNNRNRLVLNTTSMVTPLISMKQFNTWVLDTTIYILDFLYRGRNFQRFWVLEVIARAPYFAFISVLHFRESLGLRGEDHIYLMKEHFYQALNETEHLEEMERRGGNAYWIDRFFAKHLVLFYFWVMVGYYLIDPHNAYDINMKIEKHAYET
;
A
#
# COMPACT_ATOMS: atom_id res chain seq x y z
N MET A 1 7.79 13.23 28.84
CA MET A 1 6.61 12.41 29.18
C MET A 1 5.34 12.86 28.43
N TYR A 2 5.01 14.17 28.35
CA TYR A 2 3.81 14.71 27.67
C TYR A 2 3.77 14.47 26.14
N ARG A 3 4.91 14.42 25.45
CA ARG A 3 5.01 14.19 23.99
C ARG A 3 4.69 12.74 23.60
N ILE A 4 5.07 11.77 24.41
CA ILE A 4 4.79 10.34 24.19
C ILE A 4 3.29 10.07 24.32
N TYR A 5 2.61 10.73 25.28
CA TYR A 5 1.16 10.59 25.48
C TYR A 5 0.34 11.13 24.29
N ARG A 6 0.75 12.26 23.71
CA ARG A 6 0.10 12.80 22.50
C ARG A 6 0.32 11.89 21.28
N TYR A 7 1.48 11.23 21.21
CA TYR A 7 1.79 10.29 20.14
C TYR A 7 0.96 9.00 20.26
N ILE A 8 0.86 8.45 21.46
CA ILE A 8 0.03 7.28 21.74
C ILE A 8 -1.46 7.60 21.55
N LEU A 9 -1.91 8.80 21.94
CA LEU A 9 -3.28 9.25 21.73
C LEU A 9 -3.58 9.49 20.25
N PHE A 10 -2.63 10.06 19.50
CA PHE A 10 -2.73 10.25 18.06
C PHE A 10 -2.76 8.90 17.31
N LEU A 11 -1.88 7.97 17.65
CA LEU A 11 -1.91 6.58 17.15
C LEU A 11 -3.21 5.88 17.55
N TRP A 12 -3.72 6.08 18.75
CA TRP A 12 -4.97 5.49 19.20
C TRP A 12 -6.20 6.06 18.47
N ILE A 13 -6.21 7.38 18.19
CA ILE A 13 -7.26 8.03 17.39
C ILE A 13 -7.18 7.56 15.93
N GLN A 14 -5.98 7.42 15.37
CA GLN A 14 -5.75 6.84 14.05
C GLN A 14 -6.16 5.37 14.01
N LEU A 15 -5.81 4.57 15.01
CA LEU A 15 -6.22 3.17 15.15
C LEU A 15 -7.74 3.04 15.28
N ARG A 16 -8.41 3.94 16.00
CA ARG A 16 -9.87 3.94 16.11
C ARG A 16 -10.54 4.30 14.79
N ARG A 17 -10.03 5.30 14.07
CA ARG A 17 -10.47 5.64 12.69
C ARG A 17 -10.16 4.55 11.69
N SER A 18 -8.99 3.90 11.81
CA SER A 18 -8.56 2.75 11.01
C SER A 18 -9.43 1.52 11.30
N ASN A 19 -9.83 1.28 12.54
CA ASN A 19 -10.67 0.14 12.90
C ASN A 19 -12.12 0.29 12.39
N GLU A 20 -12.66 1.51 12.37
CA GLU A 20 -13.92 1.79 11.68
C GLU A 20 -13.77 1.63 10.16
N ARG A 21 -12.62 2.03 9.56
CA ARG A 21 -12.31 1.85 8.14
C ARG A 21 -11.90 0.41 7.79
N SER A 22 -11.22 -0.31 8.68
CA SER A 22 -10.89 -1.75 8.54
C SER A 22 -12.15 -2.61 8.42
N SER A 23 -13.24 -2.21 9.05
CA SER A 23 -14.55 -2.83 8.82
C SER A 23 -15.01 -2.69 7.37
N TYR A 24 -14.68 -1.58 6.69
CA TYR A 24 -14.94 -1.40 5.26
C TYR A 24 -13.98 -2.22 4.37
N HIS A 25 -12.70 -2.36 4.73
CA HIS A 25 -11.75 -3.23 4.02
C HIS A 25 -12.18 -4.70 4.08
N ILE A 26 -12.63 -5.17 5.23
CA ILE A 26 -13.20 -6.52 5.41
C ILE A 26 -14.49 -6.66 4.59
N SER A 27 -15.32 -5.62 4.54
CA SER A 27 -16.54 -5.60 3.71
C SER A 27 -16.25 -5.66 2.22
N LEU A 28 -15.22 -4.93 1.73
CA LEU A 28 -14.78 -5.00 0.33
C LEU A 28 -14.22 -6.37 -0.04
N TYR A 29 -13.45 -6.97 0.85
CA TYR A 29 -12.96 -8.34 0.67
C TYR A 29 -14.12 -9.34 0.58
N HIS A 30 -15.18 -9.17 1.35
CA HIS A 30 -16.37 -10.02 1.30
C HIS A 30 -17.22 -9.78 0.06
N ILE A 31 -17.46 -8.53 -0.36
CA ILE A 31 -18.19 -8.19 -1.58
C ILE A 31 -17.44 -8.71 -2.80
N TRP A 32 -16.13 -8.51 -2.84
CA TRP A 32 -15.28 -8.97 -3.91
C TRP A 32 -15.18 -10.52 -3.97
N ASN A 33 -15.08 -11.19 -2.81
CA ASN A 33 -15.06 -12.65 -2.71
C ASN A 33 -16.42 -13.27 -3.11
N ASN A 34 -17.52 -12.61 -2.85
CA ASN A 34 -18.86 -13.08 -3.23
C ASN A 34 -19.12 -12.97 -4.75
N ASN A 35 -18.62 -11.90 -5.39
CA ASN A 35 -18.63 -11.76 -6.85
C ASN A 35 -17.69 -12.78 -7.54
N ARG A 36 -16.59 -13.13 -6.91
CA ARG A 36 -15.67 -14.15 -7.41
C ARG A 36 -16.29 -15.55 -7.43
N ASN A 37 -17.07 -15.93 -6.43
CA ASN A 37 -17.72 -17.23 -6.37
C ASN A 37 -18.73 -17.46 -7.51
N ARG A 38 -19.24 -16.40 -8.14
CA ARG A 38 -20.04 -16.48 -9.37
C ARG A 38 -19.21 -16.69 -10.65
N LEU A 39 -17.95 -16.25 -10.66
CA LEU A 39 -17.04 -16.40 -11.82
C LEU A 39 -16.16 -17.67 -11.78
N VAL A 40 -15.93 -18.24 -10.58
CA VAL A 40 -15.01 -19.37 -10.36
C VAL A 40 -15.62 -20.72 -10.75
N LEU A 41 -16.91 -20.81 -11.03
CA LEU A 41 -17.52 -22.08 -11.47
C LEU A 41 -17.06 -22.59 -12.86
N ASN A 42 -16.18 -21.86 -13.56
CA ASN A 42 -15.69 -22.25 -14.90
C ASN A 42 -14.17 -22.28 -15.12
N THR A 43 -13.31 -22.12 -14.10
CA THR A 43 -11.85 -22.11 -14.33
C THR A 43 -11.06 -22.84 -13.26
N THR A 44 -11.13 -24.17 -13.25
CA THR A 44 -10.29 -25.06 -12.42
C THR A 44 -8.80 -25.08 -12.82
N SER A 45 -8.39 -24.36 -13.86
CA SER A 45 -7.00 -24.37 -14.37
C SER A 45 -6.09 -23.21 -13.92
N MET A 46 -6.59 -22.27 -13.10
CA MET A 46 -5.83 -21.07 -12.68
C MET A 46 -5.39 -21.05 -11.20
N VAL A 47 -5.49 -22.15 -10.47
CA VAL A 47 -5.18 -22.16 -9.03
C VAL A 47 -3.67 -22.20 -8.76
N THR A 48 -2.89 -22.83 -9.60
CA THR A 48 -1.44 -23.00 -9.43
C THR A 48 -0.64 -21.68 -9.56
N PRO A 49 -0.90 -20.77 -10.52
CA PRO A 49 -0.18 -19.50 -10.61
C PRO A 49 -0.50 -18.54 -9.44
N LEU A 50 -1.70 -18.57 -8.88
CA LEU A 50 -2.09 -17.72 -7.75
C LEU A 50 -1.31 -18.02 -6.46
N ILE A 51 -1.02 -19.30 -6.18
CA ILE A 51 -0.21 -19.70 -5.03
C ILE A 51 1.24 -19.23 -5.23
N SER A 52 1.77 -19.39 -6.44
CA SER A 52 3.11 -18.92 -6.81
C SER A 52 3.25 -17.40 -6.68
N MET A 53 2.27 -16.61 -7.10
CA MET A 53 2.29 -15.15 -7.00
C MET A 53 2.24 -14.65 -5.55
N LYS A 54 1.48 -15.29 -4.68
CA LYS A 54 1.46 -14.96 -3.25
C LYS A 54 2.79 -15.23 -2.55
N GLN A 55 3.45 -16.30 -2.90
CA GLN A 55 4.80 -16.62 -2.42
C GLN A 55 5.81 -15.61 -2.95
N PHE A 56 5.71 -15.23 -4.21
CA PHE A 56 6.53 -14.18 -4.81
C PHE A 56 6.36 -12.84 -4.08
N ASN A 57 5.13 -12.41 -3.80
CA ASN A 57 4.85 -11.19 -3.04
C ASN A 57 5.50 -11.22 -1.66
N THR A 58 5.43 -12.36 -0.96
CA THR A 58 6.07 -12.52 0.36
C THR A 58 7.59 -12.42 0.24
N TRP A 59 8.18 -13.09 -0.73
CA TRP A 59 9.62 -13.02 -0.97
C TRP A 59 10.10 -11.59 -1.30
N VAL A 60 9.36 -10.87 -2.14
CA VAL A 60 9.66 -9.46 -2.47
C VAL A 60 9.61 -8.60 -1.21
N LEU A 61 8.58 -8.75 -0.38
CA LEU A 61 8.46 -8.02 0.87
C LEU A 61 9.63 -8.30 1.81
N ASP A 62 9.90 -9.57 2.11
CA ASP A 62 10.97 -9.97 3.04
C ASP A 62 12.35 -9.47 2.57
N THR A 63 12.61 -9.54 1.26
CA THR A 63 13.85 -9.01 0.67
C THR A 63 13.95 -7.50 0.82
N THR A 64 12.85 -6.78 0.58
CA THR A 64 12.80 -5.32 0.73
C THR A 64 13.04 -4.90 2.17
N ILE A 65 12.39 -5.56 3.13
CA ILE A 65 12.59 -5.31 4.56
C ILE A 65 14.04 -5.54 4.96
N TYR A 66 14.63 -6.65 4.56
CA TYR A 66 16.02 -6.98 4.86
C TYR A 66 16.99 -5.90 4.34
N ILE A 67 16.77 -5.43 3.10
CA ILE A 67 17.59 -4.37 2.50
C ILE A 67 17.42 -3.06 3.28
N LEU A 68 16.21 -2.67 3.64
CA LEU A 68 15.95 -1.46 4.39
C LEU A 68 16.55 -1.51 5.80
N ASP A 69 16.43 -2.63 6.49
CA ASP A 69 17.03 -2.83 7.82
C ASP A 69 18.56 -2.75 7.77
N PHE A 70 19.16 -3.27 6.73
CA PHE A 70 20.60 -3.19 6.53
C PHE A 70 21.07 -1.76 6.22
N LEU A 71 20.40 -1.06 5.29
CA LEU A 71 20.78 0.28 4.84
C LEU A 71 20.52 1.36 5.89
N TYR A 72 19.46 1.21 6.68
CA TYR A 72 19.00 2.21 7.64
C TYR A 72 19.24 1.81 9.11
N ARG A 73 20.17 0.90 9.34
CA ARG A 73 20.49 0.44 10.70
C ARG A 73 20.88 1.60 11.61
N GLY A 74 20.11 1.82 12.69
CA GLY A 74 20.30 2.94 13.63
C GLY A 74 19.79 4.30 13.11
N ARG A 75 19.11 4.33 11.96
CA ARG A 75 18.56 5.54 11.33
C ARG A 75 17.05 5.44 11.13
N ASN A 76 16.33 5.23 12.21
CA ASN A 76 14.90 4.87 12.19
C ASN A 76 14.03 5.93 11.48
N PHE A 77 14.23 7.23 11.71
CA PHE A 77 13.41 8.27 11.09
C PHE A 77 13.61 8.33 9.57
N GLN A 78 14.86 8.11 9.07
CA GLN A 78 15.15 8.05 7.66
C GLN A 78 14.51 6.80 7.04
N ARG A 79 14.60 5.65 7.72
CA ARG A 79 13.96 4.40 7.28
C ARG A 79 12.46 4.58 7.13
N PHE A 80 11.78 5.10 8.16
CA PHE A 80 10.35 5.34 8.10
C PHE A 80 9.98 6.36 7.03
N TRP A 81 10.76 7.44 6.89
CA TRP A 81 10.54 8.41 5.83
C TRP A 81 10.60 7.78 4.42
N VAL A 82 11.58 6.93 4.16
CA VAL A 82 11.69 6.21 2.88
C VAL A 82 10.51 5.27 2.66
N LEU A 83 10.09 4.56 3.70
CA LEU A 83 8.91 3.68 3.64
C LEU A 83 7.64 4.47 3.28
N GLU A 84 7.40 5.61 3.93
CA GLU A 84 6.23 6.45 3.64
C GLU A 84 6.27 7.05 2.22
N VAL A 85 7.46 7.41 1.73
CA VAL A 85 7.63 7.84 0.32
C VAL A 85 7.19 6.73 -0.63
N ILE A 86 7.54 5.47 -0.35
CA ILE A 86 7.23 4.32 -1.19
C ILE A 86 5.76 3.89 -1.03
N ALA A 87 5.22 3.89 0.18
CA ALA A 87 3.88 3.42 0.52
C ALA A 87 2.75 4.13 -0.26
N ARG A 88 2.96 5.36 -0.68
CA ARG A 88 2.00 6.13 -1.49
C ARG A 88 1.90 5.66 -2.94
N ALA A 89 2.96 5.03 -3.48
CA ALA A 89 3.04 4.68 -4.90
C ALA A 89 1.91 3.75 -5.38
N PRO A 90 1.53 2.69 -4.65
CA PRO A 90 0.43 1.82 -5.04
C PRO A 90 -0.89 2.56 -5.23
N TYR A 91 -1.23 3.47 -4.34
CA TYR A 91 -2.49 4.20 -4.39
C TYR A 91 -2.57 5.12 -5.61
N PHE A 92 -1.48 5.84 -5.93
CA PHE A 92 -1.41 6.64 -7.15
C PHE A 92 -1.47 5.75 -8.40
N ALA A 93 -0.84 4.58 -8.38
CA ALA A 93 -0.91 3.62 -9.47
C ALA A 93 -2.34 3.12 -9.67
N PHE A 94 -3.04 2.75 -8.60
CA PHE A 94 -4.42 2.28 -8.65
C PHE A 94 -5.38 3.35 -9.18
N ILE A 95 -5.27 4.59 -8.70
CA ILE A 95 -6.05 5.72 -9.21
C ILE A 95 -5.77 5.94 -10.71
N SER A 96 -4.50 5.89 -11.12
CA SER A 96 -4.11 6.09 -12.52
C SER A 96 -4.70 5.01 -13.43
N VAL A 97 -4.67 3.74 -13.00
CA VAL A 97 -5.27 2.62 -13.75
C VAL A 97 -6.79 2.74 -13.81
N LEU A 98 -7.44 3.17 -12.72
CA LEU A 98 -8.88 3.40 -12.72
C LEU A 98 -9.25 4.51 -13.70
N HIS A 99 -8.55 5.63 -13.73
CA HIS A 99 -8.75 6.67 -14.75
C HIS A 99 -8.53 6.17 -16.18
N PHE A 100 -7.47 5.38 -16.39
CA PHE A 100 -7.23 4.77 -17.69
C PHE A 100 -8.38 3.86 -18.12
N ARG A 101 -8.89 3.00 -17.23
CA ARG A 101 -10.07 2.16 -17.50
C ARG A 101 -11.32 2.98 -17.80
N GLU A 102 -11.54 4.07 -17.06
CA GLU A 102 -12.65 4.99 -17.32
C GLU A 102 -12.56 5.63 -18.72
N SER A 103 -11.37 6.02 -19.16
CA SER A 103 -11.16 6.57 -20.50
C SER A 103 -11.49 5.59 -21.64
N LEU A 104 -11.43 4.28 -21.35
CA LEU A 104 -11.82 3.20 -22.27
C LEU A 104 -13.29 2.78 -22.13
N GLY A 105 -14.09 3.49 -21.30
CA GLY A 105 -15.47 3.14 -21.03
C GLY A 105 -15.65 1.93 -20.09
N LEU A 106 -14.56 1.43 -19.48
CA LEU A 106 -14.55 0.27 -18.57
C LEU A 106 -14.80 0.69 -17.12
N ARG A 107 -15.94 1.34 -16.88
CA ARG A 107 -16.32 1.82 -15.56
C ARG A 107 -17.25 0.81 -14.87
N GLY A 108 -16.78 0.19 -13.78
CA GLY A 108 -17.60 -0.68 -12.92
C GLY A 108 -18.45 0.12 -11.91
N GLU A 109 -19.34 -0.56 -11.21
CA GLU A 109 -20.22 0.05 -10.18
C GLU A 109 -19.41 0.67 -9.03
N ASP A 110 -18.34 0.01 -8.59
CA ASP A 110 -17.49 0.45 -7.48
C ASP A 110 -16.40 1.44 -7.88
N HIS A 111 -16.34 1.86 -9.14
CA HIS A 111 -15.23 2.63 -9.70
C HIS A 111 -14.93 3.92 -8.92
N ILE A 112 -15.97 4.75 -8.69
CA ILE A 112 -15.82 6.01 -7.95
C ILE A 112 -15.49 5.78 -6.49
N TYR A 113 -16.04 4.72 -5.89
CA TYR A 113 -15.72 4.35 -4.52
C TYR A 113 -14.23 3.98 -4.38
N LEU A 114 -13.72 3.12 -5.26
CA LEU A 114 -12.31 2.72 -5.26
C LEU A 114 -11.37 3.92 -5.48
N MET A 115 -11.70 4.83 -6.40
CA MET A 115 -10.91 6.03 -6.61
C MET A 115 -10.83 6.89 -5.33
N LYS A 116 -11.94 7.11 -4.65
CA LYS A 116 -11.97 7.86 -3.39
C LYS A 116 -11.17 7.16 -2.30
N GLU A 117 -11.34 5.85 -2.16
CA GLU A 117 -10.63 5.05 -1.17
C GLU A 117 -9.12 5.15 -1.35
N HIS A 118 -8.61 4.95 -2.56
CA HIS A 118 -7.18 5.06 -2.83
C HIS A 118 -6.66 6.49 -2.63
N PHE A 119 -7.47 7.50 -2.93
CA PHE A 119 -7.10 8.89 -2.66
C PHE A 119 -6.97 9.16 -1.16
N TYR A 120 -7.91 8.65 -0.34
CA TYR A 120 -7.83 8.79 1.12
C TYR A 120 -6.62 8.05 1.71
N GLN A 121 -6.29 6.87 1.20
CA GLN A 121 -5.09 6.14 1.61
C GLN A 121 -3.82 6.93 1.25
N ALA A 122 -3.72 7.46 0.03
CA ALA A 122 -2.59 8.30 -0.38
C ALA A 122 -2.43 9.55 0.50
N LEU A 123 -3.53 10.18 0.94
CA LEU A 123 -3.49 11.30 1.87
C LEU A 123 -2.99 10.86 3.26
N ASN A 124 -3.47 9.74 3.77
CA ASN A 124 -3.03 9.21 5.06
C ASN A 124 -1.52 8.96 5.08
N GLU A 125 -0.97 8.30 4.04
CA GLU A 125 0.47 8.08 3.91
C GLU A 125 1.25 9.40 3.75
N THR A 126 0.62 10.43 3.20
CA THR A 126 1.23 11.77 3.11
C THR A 126 1.32 12.45 4.48
N GLU A 127 0.31 12.31 5.33
CA GLU A 127 0.35 12.82 6.72
C GLU A 127 1.46 12.14 7.54
N HIS A 128 1.63 10.82 7.38
CA HIS A 128 2.73 10.08 8.01
C HIS A 128 4.10 10.57 7.51
N LEU A 129 4.23 10.78 6.19
CA LEU A 129 5.45 11.30 5.60
C LEU A 129 5.82 12.67 6.17
N GLU A 130 4.87 13.60 6.27
CA GLU A 130 5.09 14.93 6.84
C GLU A 130 5.55 14.85 8.30
N GLU A 131 5.02 13.92 9.08
CA GLU A 131 5.47 13.70 10.46
C GLU A 131 6.92 13.19 10.49
N MET A 132 7.31 12.29 9.60
CA MET A 132 8.69 11.84 9.50
C MET A 132 9.63 12.94 9.02
N GLU A 133 9.20 13.83 8.14
CA GLU A 133 9.96 15.03 7.73
C GLU A 133 10.20 15.98 8.91
N ARG A 134 9.18 16.25 9.71
CA ARG A 134 9.32 17.06 10.94
C ARG A 134 10.32 16.49 11.93
N ARG A 135 10.55 15.17 11.91
CA ARG A 135 11.57 14.46 12.71
C ARG A 135 12.94 14.36 12.06
N GLY A 136 13.12 14.97 10.88
CA GLY A 136 14.37 14.94 10.14
C GLY A 136 14.62 13.66 9.35
N GLY A 137 13.57 12.89 9.03
CA GLY A 137 13.66 11.69 8.20
C GLY A 137 14.22 11.97 6.81
N ASN A 138 14.02 13.18 6.28
CA ASN A 138 14.50 13.62 4.97
C ASN A 138 15.83 14.40 5.03
N ALA A 139 16.59 14.35 6.12
CA ALA A 139 17.79 15.17 6.31
C ALA A 139 18.87 14.90 5.26
N TYR A 140 19.09 13.66 4.87
CA TYR A 140 20.17 13.30 3.96
C TYR A 140 19.73 13.35 2.50
N TRP A 141 20.55 14.03 1.67
CA TRP A 141 20.31 14.15 0.23
C TRP A 141 20.23 12.80 -0.46
N ILE A 142 21.10 11.87 -0.10
CA ILE A 142 21.20 10.54 -0.70
C ILE A 142 19.90 9.74 -0.50
N ASP A 143 19.30 9.80 0.70
CA ASP A 143 18.04 9.11 1.00
C ASP A 143 16.90 9.70 0.16
N ARG A 144 16.85 11.05 0.04
CA ARG A 144 15.87 11.72 -0.81
C ARG A 144 16.00 11.34 -2.28
N PHE A 145 17.23 11.28 -2.78
CA PHE A 145 17.51 10.91 -4.16
C PHE A 145 17.02 9.48 -4.46
N PHE A 146 17.48 8.51 -3.69
CA PHE A 146 17.10 7.10 -3.91
C PHE A 146 15.61 6.85 -3.69
N ALA A 147 15.01 7.36 -2.62
CA ALA A 147 13.59 7.18 -2.37
C ALA A 147 12.72 7.73 -3.51
N LYS A 148 13.02 8.93 -4.02
CA LYS A 148 12.25 9.55 -5.12
C LYS A 148 12.37 8.78 -6.45
N HIS A 149 13.55 8.22 -6.75
CA HIS A 149 13.72 7.40 -7.96
C HIS A 149 13.11 6.01 -7.80
N LEU A 150 13.27 5.39 -6.62
CA LEU A 150 12.68 4.10 -6.33
C LEU A 150 11.15 4.14 -6.37
N VAL A 151 10.53 5.20 -5.82
CA VAL A 151 9.08 5.35 -5.84
C VAL A 151 8.54 5.50 -7.27
N LEU A 152 9.26 6.19 -8.15
CA LEU A 152 8.87 6.34 -9.55
C LEU A 152 8.91 4.98 -10.28
N PHE A 153 9.96 4.20 -10.05
CA PHE A 153 10.05 2.84 -10.58
C PHE A 153 8.93 1.94 -10.04
N TYR A 154 8.73 1.95 -8.73
CA TYR A 154 7.71 1.15 -8.07
C TYR A 154 6.29 1.51 -8.51
N PHE A 155 6.01 2.79 -8.75
CA PHE A 155 4.74 3.24 -9.32
C PHE A 155 4.43 2.51 -10.63
N TRP A 156 5.37 2.47 -11.57
CA TRP A 156 5.16 1.80 -12.86
C TRP A 156 5.02 0.28 -12.72
N VAL A 157 5.76 -0.33 -11.80
CA VAL A 157 5.58 -1.75 -11.47
C VAL A 157 4.15 -2.00 -10.97
N MET A 158 3.65 -1.15 -10.07
CA MET A 158 2.29 -1.29 -9.52
C MET A 158 1.21 -0.98 -10.56
N VAL A 159 1.43 -0.05 -11.49
CA VAL A 159 0.53 0.18 -12.64
C VAL A 159 0.40 -1.10 -13.47
N GLY A 160 1.52 -1.70 -13.87
CA GLY A 160 1.53 -2.96 -14.64
C GLY A 160 0.89 -4.10 -13.84
N TYR A 161 1.22 -4.22 -12.57
CA TYR A 161 0.70 -5.27 -11.70
C TYR A 161 -0.82 -5.16 -11.52
N TYR A 162 -1.34 -3.96 -11.27
CA TYR A 162 -2.78 -3.72 -11.11
C TYR A 162 -3.57 -3.89 -12.42
N LEU A 163 -2.96 -3.59 -13.56
CA LEU A 163 -3.57 -3.84 -14.88
C LEU A 163 -3.73 -5.34 -15.15
N ILE A 164 -2.72 -6.15 -14.81
CA ILE A 164 -2.68 -7.59 -15.11
C ILE A 164 -3.45 -8.38 -14.05
N ASP A 165 -3.18 -8.14 -12.78
CA ASP A 165 -3.76 -8.88 -11.65
C ASP A 165 -4.01 -7.96 -10.45
N PRO A 166 -5.16 -7.25 -10.43
CA PRO A 166 -5.54 -6.36 -9.33
C PRO A 166 -5.52 -7.05 -7.97
N HIS A 167 -5.86 -8.34 -7.93
CA HIS A 167 -5.93 -9.09 -6.69
C HIS A 167 -4.57 -9.26 -6.03
N ASN A 168 -3.57 -9.67 -6.79
CA ASN A 168 -2.21 -9.80 -6.28
C ASN A 168 -1.54 -8.44 -6.02
N ALA A 169 -1.93 -7.39 -6.75
CA ALA A 169 -1.50 -6.03 -6.44
C ALA A 169 -2.01 -5.55 -5.06
N TYR A 170 -3.25 -5.88 -4.70
CA TYR A 170 -3.77 -5.61 -3.36
C TYR A 170 -3.14 -6.52 -2.29
N ASP A 171 -2.85 -7.79 -2.61
CA ASP A 171 -2.20 -8.72 -1.66
C ASP A 171 -0.81 -8.22 -1.23
N ILE A 172 0.01 -7.74 -2.17
CA ILE A 172 1.33 -7.19 -1.80
C ILE A 172 1.19 -5.90 -1.00
N ASN A 173 0.29 -5.00 -1.36
CA ASN A 173 0.07 -3.75 -0.63
C ASN A 173 -0.39 -4.02 0.80
N MET A 174 -1.37 -4.91 0.99
CA MET A 174 -1.86 -5.31 2.31
C MET A 174 -0.75 -5.93 3.19
N LYS A 175 0.16 -6.71 2.60
CA LYS A 175 1.30 -7.28 3.33
C LYS A 175 2.29 -6.22 3.78
N ILE A 176 2.56 -5.20 2.94
CA ILE A 176 3.42 -4.06 3.29
C ILE A 176 2.83 -3.28 4.46
N GLU A 177 1.54 -2.94 4.40
CA GLU A 177 0.84 -2.22 5.47
C GLU A 177 0.82 -3.02 6.77
N LYS A 178 0.53 -4.32 6.68
CA LYS A 178 0.57 -5.20 7.86
C LYS A 178 1.94 -5.19 8.52
N HIS A 179 3.02 -5.30 7.74
CA HIS A 179 4.38 -5.24 8.28
C HIS A 179 4.68 -3.89 8.92
N ALA A 180 4.30 -2.78 8.28
CA ALA A 180 4.48 -1.44 8.84
C ALA A 180 3.73 -1.24 10.17
N TYR A 181 2.58 -1.89 10.33
CA TYR A 181 1.79 -1.86 11.56
C TYR A 181 2.43 -2.67 12.71
N GLU A 182 3.08 -3.79 12.38
CA GLU A 182 3.69 -4.72 13.36
C GLU A 182 5.09 -4.27 13.83
N THR A 183 5.71 -3.24 13.21
CA THR A 183 7.07 -2.76 13.50
C THR A 183 7.09 -1.42 14.20
#